data_608a373428b28ccc9d59eb486a8f70c3
#
_entry.id   608a373428b28ccc9d59eb486a8f70c3
#
_cell.length_a   1.000
_cell.length_b   1.000
_cell.length_c   1.000
_cell.angle_alpha   90.00
_cell.angle_beta   90.00
_cell.angle_gamma   90.00
#
_symmetry.space_group_name_H-M   'P 1'
#
loop_
_entity.id
_entity.type
_entity.pdbx_description
1 polymer ?
#
loop_
_entity_poly.entity_id
_entity_poly.type
_entity_poly.pdbx_seq_one_letter_code
_entity_poly.pdbx_strand_id
1 'polypeptide(L)'
;MMSDTYRSAYIYVRNVFAGVLSETDYGYSFLYDEKYLQNENATAVSLTLPLSKNEYRSKTLFPFFDGLIPEGWLLDIVTHNWKISPSDRFGVLLVACKDAVGNVSVRSEKQ
;
A
#
# COMPACT_ATOMS: atom_id res chain seq x y z
N MET A 1 -19.41 -0.25 14.90
CA MET A 1 -18.90 -0.38 14.46
C MET A 1 -18.09 -0.94 13.97
N MET A 2 -17.83 -1.42 13.66
CA MET A 2 -16.96 -1.77 13.43
C MET A 2 -15.95 -1.52 12.50
N SER A 3 -15.31 -0.71 12.47
CA SER A 3 -14.17 -0.25 11.74
C SER A 3 -12.91 -1.04 12.02
N ASP A 4 -12.95 -1.86 13.03
CA ASP A 4 -11.81 -2.70 13.37
C ASP A 4 -11.54 -3.77 12.31
N THR A 5 -12.41 -3.89 11.30
CA THR A 5 -12.18 -4.78 10.18
C THR A 5 -11.34 -4.14 9.08
N TYR A 6 -11.09 -2.84 9.16
CA TYR A 6 -10.30 -2.15 8.15
C TYR A 6 -8.82 -2.38 8.38
N ARG A 7 -8.12 -2.58 7.28
CA ARG A 7 -6.68 -2.90 7.32
C ARG A 7 -5.87 -1.70 6.88
N SER A 8 -4.62 -1.65 7.34
CA SER A 8 -3.68 -0.62 6.92
C SER A 8 -2.39 -1.27 6.47
N ALA A 9 -1.73 -0.62 5.52
CA ALA A 9 -0.42 -1.01 5.05
C ALA A 9 0.52 0.17 5.26
N TYR A 10 1.75 -0.12 5.66
CA TYR A 10 2.76 0.90 5.91
C TYR A 10 3.72 0.92 4.74
N ILE A 11 3.84 2.09 4.12
CA ILE A 11 4.58 2.25 2.88
C ILE A 11 5.93 2.85 3.19
N TYR A 12 6.99 2.20 2.69
CA TYR A 12 8.36 2.64 2.88
C TYR A 12 8.98 2.96 1.53
N VAL A 13 9.81 3.99 1.50
CA VAL A 13 10.59 4.34 0.31
C VAL A 13 12.05 4.28 0.74
N ARG A 14 12.83 3.42 0.09
CA ARG A 14 14.23 3.20 0.44
C ARG A 14 14.39 2.92 1.94
N ASN A 15 13.48 2.09 2.46
CA ASN A 15 13.45 1.69 3.87
C ASN A 15 13.13 2.81 4.85
N VAL A 16 12.64 3.95 4.36
CA VAL A 16 12.19 5.05 5.20
C VAL A 16 10.67 5.07 5.18
N PHE A 17 10.06 5.11 6.36
CA PHE A 17 8.60 5.15 6.46
C PHE A 17 8.06 6.40 5.77
N ALA A 18 7.18 6.21 4.80
CA ALA A 18 6.68 7.31 3.97
C ALA A 18 5.22 7.64 4.19
N GLY A 19 4.40 6.65 4.55
CA GLY A 19 2.98 6.91 4.72
C GLY A 19 2.17 5.67 4.98
N VAL A 20 0.86 5.85 5.09
CA VAL A 20 -0.08 4.78 5.41
C VAL A 20 -1.14 4.67 4.34
N LEU A 21 -1.32 3.46 3.84
CA LEU A 21 -2.39 3.11 2.91
C LEU A 21 -3.44 2.35 3.72
N SER A 22 -4.68 2.80 3.70
CA SER A 22 -5.73 2.23 4.54
C SER A 22 -6.97 1.89 3.74
N GLU A 23 -7.69 0.86 4.20
CA GLU A 23 -9.05 0.61 3.74
C GLU A 23 -9.99 1.56 4.48
N THR A 24 -11.06 1.98 3.83
CA THR A 24 -12.06 2.86 4.43
C THR A 24 -13.46 2.38 4.06
N ASP A 25 -14.48 3.03 4.61
CA ASP A 25 -15.87 2.73 4.26
C ASP A 25 -16.14 2.93 2.76
N TYR A 26 -15.41 3.82 2.12
CA TYR A 26 -15.67 4.22 0.75
C TYR A 26 -14.63 3.69 -0.24
N GLY A 27 -13.65 2.97 0.24
CA GLY A 27 -12.59 2.45 -0.60
C GLY A 27 -11.25 2.49 0.10
N TYR A 28 -10.37 3.39 -0.33
CA TYR A 28 -9.01 3.45 0.17
C TYR A 28 -8.55 4.88 0.39
N SER A 29 -7.58 5.05 1.29
CA SER A 29 -6.94 6.34 1.47
C SER A 29 -5.43 6.14 1.58
N PHE A 30 -4.68 7.16 1.20
CA PHE A 30 -3.23 7.19 1.38
C PHE A 30 -2.84 8.54 1.93
N LEU A 31 -2.04 8.53 3.00
CA LEU A 31 -1.58 9.75 3.65
C LEU A 31 -0.09 9.65 3.90
N TYR A 32 0.66 10.63 3.41
CA TYR A 32 2.10 10.71 3.68
C TYR A 32 2.35 11.03 5.15
N ASP A 33 3.41 10.45 5.68
CA ASP A 33 3.86 10.75 7.04
C ASP A 33 4.47 12.15 7.09
N GLU A 34 4.15 12.91 8.14
CA GLU A 34 4.63 14.28 8.30
C GLU A 34 6.15 14.36 8.34
N LYS A 35 6.78 13.46 9.07
CA LYS A 35 8.23 13.45 9.17
C LYS A 35 8.88 13.16 7.82
N TYR A 36 8.25 12.27 7.06
CA TYR A 36 8.75 11.98 5.72
C TYR A 36 8.69 13.22 4.83
N LEU A 37 7.58 13.95 4.91
CA LEU A 37 7.41 15.16 4.11
C LEU A 37 8.42 16.25 4.46
N GLN A 38 8.93 16.26 5.69
CA GLN A 38 9.92 17.23 6.13
C GLN A 38 11.33 16.86 5.73
N ASN A 39 11.54 15.63 5.27
CA ASN A 39 12.85 15.15 4.86
C ASN A 39 13.20 15.73 3.50
N GLU A 40 14.35 16.41 3.38
CA GLU A 40 14.77 17.01 2.10
C GLU A 40 14.93 15.97 1.01
N ASN A 41 15.19 14.73 1.37
CA ASN A 41 15.40 13.66 0.40
C ASN A 41 14.10 12.91 0.08
N ALA A 42 12.97 13.38 0.57
CA ALA A 42 11.70 12.73 0.33
C ALA A 42 11.37 12.74 -1.16
N THR A 43 10.90 11.60 -1.64
CA THR A 43 10.42 11.48 -3.01
C THR A 43 9.02 10.92 -2.99
N ALA A 44 8.23 11.25 -4.00
CA ALA A 44 6.89 10.70 -4.12
C ALA A 44 6.94 9.18 -4.29
N VAL A 45 5.97 8.51 -3.72
CA VAL A 45 5.81 7.06 -3.88
C VAL A 45 5.58 6.73 -5.36
N SER A 46 4.84 7.61 -6.03
CA SER A 46 4.47 7.43 -7.43
C SER A 46 4.23 8.81 -8.04
N LEU A 47 4.35 8.90 -9.36
CA LEU A 47 4.02 10.13 -10.08
C LEU A 47 2.56 10.53 -9.88
N THR A 48 1.68 9.55 -9.65
CA THR A 48 0.27 9.83 -9.44
C THR A 48 -0.07 10.14 -7.97
N LEU A 49 0.93 10.04 -7.09
CA LEU A 49 0.77 10.35 -5.66
C LEU A 49 1.87 11.30 -5.22
N PRO A 50 1.89 12.54 -5.75
CA PRO A 50 2.94 13.50 -5.38
C PRO A 50 2.91 13.80 -3.89
N LEU A 51 4.04 14.28 -3.37
CA LEU A 51 4.16 14.64 -1.97
C LEU A 51 3.10 15.70 -1.63
N SER A 52 2.36 15.45 -0.56
CA SER A 52 1.29 16.34 -0.15
C SER A 52 0.90 16.06 1.30
N LYS A 53 0.47 17.09 2.00
CA LYS A 53 -0.09 16.94 3.34
C LYS A 53 -1.53 16.43 3.29
N ASN A 54 -2.15 16.53 2.13
CA ASN A 54 -3.56 16.15 1.96
C ASN A 54 -3.70 14.65 1.77
N GLU A 55 -4.76 14.11 2.30
CA GLU A 55 -5.10 12.70 2.14
C GLU A 55 -5.57 12.44 0.71
N TYR A 56 -5.06 11.35 0.12
CA TYR A 56 -5.57 10.87 -1.16
C TYR A 56 -6.65 9.84 -0.89
N ARG A 57 -7.74 9.88 -1.65
CA ARG A 57 -8.85 8.93 -1.52
C ARG A 57 -9.19 8.32 -2.86
N SER A 58 -9.62 7.08 -2.84
CA SER A 58 -10.03 6.39 -4.07
C SER A 58 -11.04 5.31 -3.72
N LYS A 59 -12.01 5.10 -4.61
CA LYS A 59 -12.98 4.02 -4.43
C LYS A 59 -12.35 2.66 -4.68
N THR A 60 -11.32 2.62 -5.51
CA THR A 60 -10.59 1.39 -5.81
C THR A 60 -9.16 1.54 -5.31
N LEU A 61 -8.44 0.43 -5.21
CA LEU A 61 -7.04 0.50 -4.82
C LEU A 61 -6.30 1.38 -5.82
N PHE A 62 -5.46 2.27 -5.31
CA PHE A 62 -4.72 3.20 -6.17
C PHE A 62 -3.95 2.43 -7.23
N PRO A 63 -3.97 2.89 -8.49
CA PRO A 63 -3.32 2.15 -9.58
C PRO A 63 -1.87 1.79 -9.32
N PHE A 64 -1.12 2.67 -8.66
CA PHE A 64 0.27 2.35 -8.34
C PHE A 64 0.37 1.09 -7.48
N PHE A 65 -0.42 1.01 -6.42
CA PHE A 65 -0.38 -0.13 -5.51
C PHE A 65 -0.97 -1.39 -6.15
N ASP A 66 -2.05 -1.22 -6.89
CA ASP A 66 -2.65 -2.35 -7.59
C ASP A 66 -1.67 -2.94 -8.60
N GLY A 67 -0.89 -2.10 -9.24
CA GLY A 67 0.12 -2.52 -10.20
C GLY A 67 1.29 -3.29 -9.59
N LEU A 68 1.46 -3.27 -8.28
CA LEU A 68 2.49 -4.06 -7.60
C LEU A 68 2.06 -5.52 -7.40
N ILE A 69 0.78 -5.79 -7.52
CA ILE A 69 0.23 -7.13 -7.28
C ILE A 69 0.60 -8.05 -8.44
N PRO A 70 1.13 -9.24 -8.14
CA PRO A 70 1.47 -10.18 -9.22
C PRO A 70 0.24 -10.66 -9.95
N GLU A 71 0.42 -11.12 -11.17
CA GLU A 71 -0.67 -11.62 -12.01
C GLU A 71 -0.39 -13.03 -12.46
N GLY A 72 -1.40 -13.65 -13.07
CA GLY A 72 -1.29 -14.98 -13.66
C GLY A 72 -0.94 -16.05 -12.63
N TRP A 73 -0.06 -16.95 -13.01
CA TRP A 73 0.28 -18.09 -12.16
C TRP A 73 0.94 -17.66 -10.85
N LEU A 74 1.65 -16.56 -10.86
CA LEU A 74 2.29 -16.08 -9.62
C LEU A 74 1.24 -15.63 -8.61
N LEU A 75 0.18 -14.97 -9.09
CA LEU A 75 -0.95 -14.61 -8.23
C LEU A 75 -1.60 -15.87 -7.66
N ASP A 76 -1.79 -16.89 -8.50
CA ASP A 76 -2.39 -18.15 -8.06
C ASP A 76 -1.56 -18.81 -6.94
N ILE A 77 -0.25 -18.81 -7.09
CA ILE A 77 0.64 -19.39 -6.08
C ILE A 77 0.52 -18.64 -4.76
N VAL A 78 0.57 -17.31 -4.80
CA VAL A 78 0.50 -16.48 -3.60
C VAL A 78 -0.84 -16.69 -2.89
N THR A 79 -1.94 -16.62 -3.63
CA THR A 79 -3.26 -16.73 -3.02
C THR A 79 -3.51 -18.11 -2.46
N HIS A 80 -3.01 -19.15 -3.13
CA HIS A 80 -3.15 -20.52 -2.63
C HIS A 80 -2.36 -20.71 -1.34
N ASN A 81 -1.10 -20.28 -1.33
CA ASN A 81 -0.21 -20.48 -0.17
C ASN A 81 -0.69 -19.71 1.06
N TRP A 82 -1.23 -18.52 0.87
CA TRP A 82 -1.67 -17.67 1.97
C TRP A 82 -3.16 -17.76 2.22
N LYS A 83 -3.88 -18.58 1.42
CA LYS A 83 -5.32 -18.78 1.54
C LYS A 83 -6.10 -17.46 1.47
N ILE A 84 -5.70 -16.63 0.52
CA ILE A 84 -6.33 -15.33 0.30
C ILE A 84 -7.07 -15.38 -1.02
N SER A 85 -8.27 -14.78 -1.06
CA SER A 85 -9.02 -14.69 -2.31
C SER A 85 -8.28 -13.80 -3.32
N PRO A 86 -8.17 -14.23 -4.58
CA PRO A 86 -7.55 -13.37 -5.60
C PRO A 86 -8.27 -12.03 -5.78
N SER A 87 -9.54 -11.96 -5.39
CA SER A 87 -10.29 -10.70 -5.50
C SER A 87 -10.03 -9.77 -4.32
N ASP A 88 -9.38 -10.25 -3.26
CA ASP A 88 -9.00 -9.42 -2.13
C ASP A 88 -7.66 -8.75 -2.44
N ARG A 89 -7.71 -7.70 -3.26
CA ARG A 89 -6.50 -7.04 -3.76
C ARG A 89 -5.62 -6.52 -2.63
N PHE A 90 -6.23 -5.94 -1.62
CA PHE A 90 -5.47 -5.41 -0.49
C PHE A 90 -4.77 -6.52 0.30
N GLY A 91 -5.44 -7.63 0.52
CA GLY A 91 -4.84 -8.78 1.19
C GLY A 91 -3.64 -9.33 0.42
N VAL A 92 -3.78 -9.43 -0.91
CA VAL A 92 -2.66 -9.89 -1.75
C VAL A 92 -1.51 -8.90 -1.66
N LEU A 93 -1.81 -7.60 -1.68
CA LEU A 93 -0.79 -6.56 -1.57
C LEU A 93 0.03 -6.74 -0.29
N LEU A 94 -0.64 -6.97 0.83
CA LEU A 94 0.01 -7.11 2.13
C LEU A 94 0.96 -8.30 2.21
N VAL A 95 0.64 -9.40 1.55
CA VAL A 95 1.46 -10.61 1.66
C VAL A 95 2.47 -10.75 0.52
N ALA A 96 2.20 -10.16 -0.63
CA ALA A 96 3.02 -10.37 -1.83
C ALA A 96 4.00 -9.24 -2.11
N CYS A 97 3.82 -8.09 -1.50
CA CYS A 97 4.54 -6.88 -1.91
C CYS A 97 5.44 -6.28 -0.83
N LYS A 98 5.93 -7.11 0.08
CA LYS A 98 6.82 -6.64 1.14
C LYS A 98 8.06 -5.94 0.58
N ASP A 99 8.61 -6.49 -0.49
CA ASP A 99 9.79 -5.94 -1.13
C ASP A 99 9.44 -5.64 -2.58
N ALA A 100 8.54 -4.68 -2.72
CA ALA A 100 7.98 -4.37 -4.02
C ALA A 100 9.00 -3.71 -4.94
N VAL A 101 8.55 -3.36 -6.10
CA VAL A 101 9.36 -2.87 -7.19
C VAL A 101 10.11 -1.59 -6.81
N GLY A 102 11.38 -1.53 -7.19
CA GLY A 102 12.18 -0.34 -6.99
C GLY A 102 12.47 -0.09 -5.53
N ASN A 103 12.21 1.13 -5.10
CA ASN A 103 12.53 1.56 -3.74
C ASN A 103 11.36 1.44 -2.78
N VAL A 104 10.19 1.04 -3.26
CA VAL A 104 8.97 1.03 -2.45
C VAL A 104 8.73 -0.35 -1.87
N SER A 105 8.43 -0.42 -0.58
CA SER A 105 7.97 -1.66 0.04
C SER A 105 6.67 -1.41 0.79
N VAL A 106 5.88 -2.48 0.91
CA VAL A 106 4.57 -2.46 1.56
C VAL A 106 4.61 -3.45 2.71
N ARG A 107 4.31 -2.99 3.91
CA ARG A 107 4.39 -3.83 5.10
C ARG A 107 3.09 -3.81 5.87
N SER A 108 2.75 -4.95 6.47
CA SER A 108 1.53 -5.05 7.27
C SER A 108 1.70 -4.44 8.66
N GLU A 109 2.94 -4.26 9.09
CA GLU A 109 3.22 -3.67 10.40
C GLU A 109 4.30 -2.60 10.27
N LYS A 110 4.12 -1.54 11.04
CA LYS A 110 5.10 -0.46 11.06
C LYS A 110 6.32 -0.90 11.88
N GLN A 111 7.49 -0.63 11.34
CA GLN A 111 8.74 -0.95 12.01
C GLN A 111 9.39 0.26 12.61
#